data_8182bdf099416bbb8b4f5108fbdc6bf0
#
_entry.id   8182bdf099416bbb8b4f5108fbdc6bf0
#
_cell.length_a   1.000
_cell.length_b   1.000
_cell.length_c   1.000
_cell.angle_alpha   90.00
_cell.angle_beta   90.00
_cell.angle_gamma   90.00
#
_symmetry.space_group_name_H-M   'P 1'
#
loop_
_entity.id
_entity.type
_entity.pdbx_description
1 polymer ?
#
loop_
_entity_poly.entity_id
_entity_poly.type
_entity_poly.pdbx_seq_one_letter_code
_entity_poly.pdbx_strand_id
1 'polypeptide(L)'
;EMQRSLVGSEMCIRDSFSHLCGKMDKIRYRLVYNRQNTLNRQGTALVQVEAYLNQRKIYLKTNVYLKPECWSREGAQVINHPQSNELNAMLYEYILYLQGIELGYWKRGIPATLSLLKDAVKKKSAVNISFSTFAKSAIDNSDKKQSTKDNLHSTLAVLNDFRSGLDFKDLTYTFLRDFEQYLREKGNAVNTIAKHMRQLRTLVNEAINQGYMHADAYPFRKYKIKQEKGRHEFLTPDELKKLETVEVEEESMRHVLDAFLFCCYTGLRYSDFCQLTPENFIRINGKRWLYFKSVKTGVEIRLPLHLLFESRALGILDRYPDIGSFAALPCNSEVNKQLRKLAGLCGIKKRITYHVSRHTCATLLVHQGVAITTVQKLLGHTSVKTTQIYSEVLSSTIVRDLKNVQRKRKKVKMFPDKGLRTSDFIDNR
;
A
#
# COMPACT_ATOMS: atom_id res chain seq x y z
N GLU A 1 34.59 33.08 31.94
CA GLU A 1 34.66 32.62 30.52
C GLU A 1 33.40 31.87 30.03
N MET A 2 32.36 31.68 30.85
CA MET A 2 31.16 30.94 30.47
C MET A 2 29.91 31.83 30.25
N GLN A 3 30.06 33.13 30.05
CA GLN A 3 28.95 34.07 29.78
C GLN A 3 29.00 34.73 28.39
N ARG A 4 29.93 34.38 27.50
CA ARG A 4 30.02 34.94 26.14
C ARG A 4 29.45 34.08 25.02
N SER A 5 28.94 32.86 25.32
CA SER A 5 28.43 31.92 24.31
C SER A 5 26.90 31.97 24.05
N LEU A 6 26.12 32.70 24.88
CA LEU A 6 24.65 32.75 24.76
C LEU A 6 24.13 33.96 23.98
N VAL A 7 24.97 34.95 23.66
CA VAL A 7 24.54 36.16 22.92
C VAL A 7 24.52 35.92 21.40
N GLY A 8 25.28 34.94 20.88
CA GLY A 8 25.32 34.64 19.45
C GLY A 8 24.13 33.88 18.87
N SER A 9 23.40 33.10 19.71
CA SER A 9 22.28 32.29 19.27
C SER A 9 20.95 33.06 19.21
N GLU A 10 20.80 34.09 20.05
CA GLU A 10 19.58 34.94 20.02
C GLU A 10 19.57 35.92 18.85
N MET A 11 20.72 36.34 18.35
CA MET A 11 20.81 37.25 17.20
C MET A 11 20.48 36.53 15.89
N CYS A 12 20.86 35.24 15.72
CA CYS A 12 20.52 34.44 14.54
C CYS A 12 19.02 34.08 14.47
N ILE A 13 18.32 33.98 15.59
CA ILE A 13 16.89 33.68 15.61
C ILE A 13 16.08 34.98 15.32
N ARG A 14 16.54 36.15 15.74
CA ARG A 14 15.88 37.42 15.45
C ARG A 14 15.98 37.81 13.96
N ASP A 15 17.11 37.57 13.32
CA ASP A 15 17.30 37.88 11.89
C ASP A 15 16.56 36.92 10.96
N SER A 16 16.35 35.65 11.36
CA SER A 16 15.51 34.70 10.62
C SER A 16 14.04 35.05 10.68
N PHE A 17 13.55 35.68 11.75
CA PHE A 17 12.16 36.15 11.86
C PHE A 17 11.90 37.46 11.17
N SER A 18 12.90 38.33 11.01
CA SER A 18 12.75 39.64 10.34
C SER A 18 12.63 39.51 8.82
N HIS A 19 13.21 38.46 8.20
CA HIS A 19 13.04 38.20 6.76
C HIS A 19 11.71 37.51 6.41
N LEU A 20 11.02 36.89 7.36
CA LEU A 20 9.67 36.30 7.18
C LEU A 20 8.55 37.31 7.41
N CYS A 21 8.84 38.52 7.94
CA CYS A 21 7.87 39.57 8.20
C CYS A 21 7.79 40.60 7.06
N GLY A 22 7.97 40.19 5.81
CA GLY A 22 7.43 40.93 4.66
C GLY A 22 5.91 41.05 4.88
N LYS A 23 5.35 42.26 4.79
CA LYS A 23 3.94 42.56 5.00
C LYS A 23 3.05 41.50 4.36
N MET A 24 2.65 40.49 5.14
CA MET A 24 1.59 39.59 4.74
C MET A 24 0.29 40.35 4.79
N ASP A 25 -0.31 40.62 3.64
CA ASP A 25 -1.57 41.31 3.55
C ASP A 25 -2.64 40.45 4.25
N LYS A 26 -3.26 41.03 5.28
CA LYS A 26 -4.31 40.41 6.10
C LYS A 26 -5.66 40.54 5.42
N ILE A 27 -6.40 39.42 5.32
CA ILE A 27 -7.79 39.46 4.84
C ILE A 27 -8.68 40.12 5.87
N ARG A 28 -9.50 41.07 5.42
CA ARG A 28 -10.52 41.73 6.27
C ARG A 28 -11.85 41.03 6.07
N TYR A 29 -12.53 40.71 7.19
CA TYR A 29 -13.81 40.03 7.18
C TYR A 29 -14.89 40.96 7.79
N ARG A 30 -16.07 41.02 7.14
CA ARG A 30 -17.25 41.66 7.69
C ARG A 30 -18.52 40.90 7.31
N LEU A 31 -19.55 41.02 8.15
CA LEU A 31 -20.86 40.47 7.87
C LEU A 31 -21.66 41.44 6.97
N VAL A 32 -22.32 40.87 5.96
CA VAL A 32 -23.15 41.60 5.01
C VAL A 32 -24.50 40.89 4.88
N TYR A 33 -25.56 41.60 5.16
CA TYR A 33 -26.94 41.12 5.03
C TYR A 33 -27.55 41.59 3.72
N ASN A 34 -28.36 40.73 3.09
CA ASN A 34 -29.16 41.01 1.90
C ASN A 34 -28.40 41.77 0.80
N ARG A 35 -27.23 41.31 0.41
CA ARG A 35 -26.37 41.95 -0.60
C ARG A 35 -27.09 42.21 -1.93
N GLN A 36 -28.01 41.33 -2.32
CA GLN A 36 -28.71 41.40 -3.62
C GLN A 36 -30.01 42.23 -3.56
N ASN A 37 -30.34 42.80 -2.40
CA ASN A 37 -31.61 43.50 -2.14
C ASN A 37 -32.86 42.72 -2.53
N THR A 38 -32.80 41.37 -2.42
CA THR A 38 -33.91 40.46 -2.74
C THR A 38 -34.23 39.59 -1.52
N LEU A 39 -35.53 39.42 -1.25
CA LEU A 39 -36.01 38.49 -0.23
C LEU A 39 -36.45 37.18 -0.91
N ASN A 40 -36.26 36.07 -0.22
CA ASN A 40 -36.80 34.79 -0.66
C ASN A 40 -38.31 34.69 -0.46
N ARG A 41 -38.98 33.60 -0.85
CA ARG A 41 -40.42 33.39 -0.71
C ARG A 41 -40.93 33.47 0.74
N GLN A 42 -40.04 33.34 1.72
CA GLN A 42 -40.35 33.41 3.15
C GLN A 42 -40.10 34.80 3.74
N GLY A 43 -39.79 35.80 2.91
CA GLY A 43 -39.49 37.15 3.35
C GLY A 43 -38.15 37.30 4.09
N THR A 44 -37.21 36.35 3.90
CA THR A 44 -35.89 36.39 4.52
C THR A 44 -34.77 36.58 3.49
N ALA A 45 -33.62 37.10 3.93
CA ALA A 45 -32.42 37.21 3.13
C ALA A 45 -31.19 36.60 3.83
N LEU A 46 -30.21 36.21 3.02
CA LEU A 46 -28.99 35.55 3.48
C LEU A 46 -28.00 36.53 4.08
N VAL A 47 -27.44 36.18 5.24
CA VAL A 47 -26.22 36.80 5.79
C VAL A 47 -25.00 36.14 5.10
N GLN A 48 -24.03 36.96 4.69
CA GLN A 48 -22.79 36.51 4.07
C GLN A 48 -21.59 37.12 4.80
N VAL A 49 -20.44 36.47 4.74
CA VAL A 49 -19.17 37.07 5.10
C VAL A 49 -18.51 37.63 3.86
N GLU A 50 -18.27 38.93 3.82
CA GLU A 50 -17.39 39.57 2.85
C GLU A 50 -15.95 39.40 3.33
N ALA A 51 -15.10 38.80 2.48
CA ALA A 51 -13.65 38.75 2.66
C ALA A 51 -13.00 39.66 1.63
N TYR A 52 -12.19 40.63 2.08
CA TYR A 52 -11.56 41.67 1.29
C TYR A 52 -10.04 41.62 1.41
N LEU A 53 -9.37 41.61 0.28
CA LEU A 53 -7.90 41.61 0.15
C LEU A 53 -7.49 42.31 -1.15
N ASN A 54 -6.54 43.25 -1.08
CA ASN A 54 -5.92 43.89 -2.25
C ASN A 54 -6.96 44.36 -3.29
N GLN A 55 -7.88 45.21 -2.89
CA GLN A 55 -8.97 45.77 -3.71
C GLN A 55 -9.95 44.76 -4.32
N ARG A 56 -9.81 43.49 -3.99
CA ARG A 56 -10.73 42.42 -4.41
C ARG A 56 -11.55 41.94 -3.23
N LYS A 57 -12.77 41.45 -3.53
CA LYS A 57 -13.67 40.90 -2.51
C LYS A 57 -14.38 39.66 -3.00
N ILE A 58 -14.64 38.76 -2.07
CA ILE A 58 -15.49 37.59 -2.27
C ILE A 58 -16.54 37.52 -1.18
N TYR A 59 -17.63 36.81 -1.46
CA TYR A 59 -18.72 36.65 -0.51
C TYR A 59 -18.92 35.17 -0.23
N LEU A 60 -18.90 34.82 1.06
CA LEU A 60 -19.00 33.45 1.56
C LEU A 60 -20.37 33.30 2.27
N LYS A 61 -21.11 32.24 1.92
CA LYS A 61 -22.45 31.98 2.49
C LYS A 61 -22.33 31.47 3.92
N THR A 62 -23.19 31.94 4.83
CA THR A 62 -23.24 31.48 6.22
C THR A 62 -24.39 30.49 6.49
N ASN A 63 -25.33 30.34 5.55
CA ASN A 63 -26.60 29.62 5.69
C ASN A 63 -27.57 30.22 6.73
N VAL A 64 -27.30 31.40 7.23
CA VAL A 64 -28.20 32.14 8.14
C VAL A 64 -29.08 33.05 7.30
N TYR A 65 -30.40 32.84 7.38
CA TYR A 65 -31.43 33.65 6.70
C TYR A 65 -32.24 34.40 7.74
N LEU A 66 -32.39 35.70 7.55
CA LEU A 66 -33.05 36.60 8.49
C LEU A 66 -34.12 37.48 7.80
N LYS A 67 -35.13 37.89 8.54
CA LYS A 67 -36.02 38.98 8.12
C LYS A 67 -35.30 40.34 8.24
N PRO A 68 -35.67 41.35 7.46
CA PRO A 68 -35.02 42.65 7.49
C PRO A 68 -35.01 43.31 8.90
N GLU A 69 -36.06 43.14 9.67
CA GLU A 69 -36.21 43.63 11.04
C GLU A 69 -35.28 43.00 12.08
N CYS A 70 -34.72 41.85 11.73
CA CYS A 70 -33.80 41.07 12.57
C CYS A 70 -32.32 41.40 12.33
N TRP A 71 -32.02 42.45 11.54
CA TRP A 71 -30.63 42.79 11.21
C TRP A 71 -30.32 44.27 11.53
N SER A 72 -29.30 44.52 12.33
CA SER A 72 -28.73 45.85 12.53
C SER A 72 -27.64 46.15 11.50
N ARG A 73 -27.82 47.22 10.69
CA ARG A 73 -26.80 47.65 9.72
C ARG A 73 -25.60 48.30 10.39
N GLU A 74 -25.83 49.09 11.46
CA GLU A 74 -24.76 49.78 12.17
C GLU A 74 -23.88 48.81 12.97
N GLY A 75 -24.49 47.88 13.69
CA GLY A 75 -23.76 46.87 14.47
C GLY A 75 -23.32 45.64 13.68
N ALA A 76 -23.77 45.47 12.41
CA ALA A 76 -23.57 44.29 11.60
C ALA A 76 -23.85 42.97 12.37
N GLN A 77 -24.97 42.95 13.09
CA GLN A 77 -25.36 41.85 13.99
C GLN A 77 -26.86 41.55 13.93
N VAL A 78 -27.21 40.36 14.38
CA VAL A 78 -28.60 39.90 14.51
C VAL A 78 -29.21 40.56 15.74
N ILE A 79 -30.39 41.20 15.57
CA ILE A 79 -31.21 41.81 16.61
C ILE A 79 -32.65 41.30 16.46
N ASN A 80 -33.49 41.55 17.47
CA ASN A 80 -34.93 41.25 17.44
C ASN A 80 -35.30 39.81 16.99
N HIS A 81 -34.42 38.86 17.26
CA HIS A 81 -34.66 37.43 16.99
C HIS A 81 -34.56 36.65 18.30
N PRO A 82 -35.44 35.65 18.56
CA PRO A 82 -35.41 34.87 19.82
C PRO A 82 -34.06 34.22 20.11
N GLN A 83 -33.31 33.86 19.06
CA GLN A 83 -31.98 33.23 19.12
C GLN A 83 -30.87 34.19 18.63
N SER A 84 -30.98 35.47 18.86
CA SER A 84 -30.02 36.47 18.36
C SER A 84 -28.61 36.23 18.85
N ASN A 85 -28.43 35.83 20.11
CA ASN A 85 -27.12 35.55 20.70
C ASN A 85 -26.46 34.35 20.07
N GLU A 86 -27.18 33.24 19.89
CA GLU A 86 -26.69 32.02 19.27
C GLU A 86 -26.34 32.25 17.79
N LEU A 87 -27.17 32.96 17.05
CA LEU A 87 -26.92 33.30 15.65
C LEU A 87 -25.69 34.21 15.50
N ASN A 88 -25.55 35.19 16.38
CA ASN A 88 -24.35 36.06 16.40
C ASN A 88 -23.10 35.21 16.72
N ALA A 89 -23.15 34.33 17.72
CA ALA A 89 -22.05 33.43 18.05
C ALA A 89 -21.66 32.58 16.85
N MET A 90 -22.60 31.93 16.16
CA MET A 90 -22.34 31.14 14.94
C MET A 90 -21.70 31.97 13.84
N LEU A 91 -22.12 33.21 13.62
CA LEU A 91 -21.56 34.10 12.60
C LEU A 91 -20.11 34.48 12.95
N TYR A 92 -19.82 34.78 14.22
CA TYR A 92 -18.45 35.04 14.68
C TYR A 92 -17.57 33.82 14.65
N GLU A 93 -18.04 32.64 15.04
CA GLU A 93 -17.31 31.37 14.90
C GLU A 93 -16.94 31.09 13.45
N TYR A 94 -17.84 31.40 12.51
CA TYR A 94 -17.53 31.26 11.10
C TYR A 94 -16.41 32.20 10.64
N ILE A 95 -16.37 33.46 11.12
CA ILE A 95 -15.27 34.38 10.86
C ILE A 95 -13.96 33.86 11.48
N LEU A 96 -13.99 33.38 12.73
CA LEU A 96 -12.81 32.77 13.39
C LEU A 96 -12.30 31.57 12.63
N TYR A 97 -13.19 30.73 12.08
CA TYR A 97 -12.83 29.63 11.22
C TYR A 97 -12.08 30.10 9.95
N LEU A 98 -12.57 31.16 9.29
CA LEU A 98 -11.91 31.73 8.11
C LEU A 98 -10.52 32.29 8.44
N GLN A 99 -10.38 32.96 9.56
CA GLN A 99 -9.09 33.43 10.09
C GLN A 99 -8.16 32.28 10.44
N GLY A 100 -8.69 31.16 10.95
CA GLY A 100 -7.93 29.93 11.19
C GLY A 100 -7.34 29.32 9.91
N ILE A 101 -8.10 29.37 8.80
CA ILE A 101 -7.60 28.95 7.47
C ILE A 101 -6.44 29.86 7.04
N GLU A 102 -6.61 31.17 7.14
CA GLU A 102 -5.59 32.18 6.82
C GLU A 102 -4.30 31.95 7.62
N LEU A 103 -4.41 31.78 8.92
CA LEU A 103 -3.31 31.47 9.82
C LEU A 103 -2.61 30.14 9.46
N GLY A 104 -3.38 29.14 9.02
CA GLY A 104 -2.87 27.86 8.54
C GLY A 104 -2.00 27.99 7.29
N TYR A 105 -2.30 28.91 6.38
CA TYR A 105 -1.45 29.24 5.24
C TYR A 105 -0.19 29.98 5.67
N TRP A 106 -0.30 30.97 6.54
CA TRP A 106 0.84 31.71 7.06
C TRP A 106 1.86 30.83 7.80
N LYS A 107 1.39 29.93 8.65
CA LYS A 107 2.27 28.94 9.32
C LYS A 107 3.08 28.09 8.34
N ARG A 108 2.63 27.93 7.12
CA ARG A 108 3.32 27.19 6.05
C ARG A 108 4.15 28.10 5.12
N GLY A 109 4.25 29.40 5.43
CA GLY A 109 4.95 30.37 4.61
C GLY A 109 4.22 30.72 3.28
N ILE A 110 2.92 30.38 3.16
CA ILE A 110 2.13 30.61 1.96
C ILE A 110 1.28 31.86 2.17
N PRO A 111 1.35 32.89 1.30
CA PRO A 111 0.48 34.04 1.40
C PRO A 111 -0.97 33.63 1.15
N ALA A 112 -1.87 34.00 2.08
CA ALA A 112 -3.28 33.71 1.96
C ALA A 112 -3.91 34.57 0.84
N THR A 113 -4.57 33.92 -0.12
CA THR A 113 -5.30 34.59 -1.20
C THR A 113 -6.79 34.30 -1.10
N LEU A 114 -7.62 35.21 -1.68
CA LEU A 114 -9.08 35.01 -1.70
C LEU A 114 -9.50 33.73 -2.45
N SER A 115 -8.73 33.30 -3.47
CA SER A 115 -9.00 32.04 -4.17
C SER A 115 -8.72 30.85 -3.29
N LEU A 116 -7.57 30.80 -2.60
CA LEU A 116 -7.24 29.72 -1.65
C LEU A 116 -8.27 29.63 -0.49
N LEU A 117 -8.72 30.78 0.02
CA LEU A 117 -9.77 30.83 1.02
C LEU A 117 -11.09 30.25 0.49
N LYS A 118 -11.51 30.69 -0.72
CA LYS A 118 -12.73 30.19 -1.36
C LYS A 118 -12.68 28.68 -1.62
N ASP A 119 -11.53 28.15 -2.07
CA ASP A 119 -11.34 26.74 -2.33
C ASP A 119 -11.33 25.93 -1.01
N ALA A 120 -10.73 26.44 0.05
CA ALA A 120 -10.77 25.81 1.37
C ALA A 120 -12.20 25.76 1.94
N VAL A 121 -12.99 26.82 1.78
CA VAL A 121 -14.40 26.86 2.18
C VAL A 121 -15.26 25.95 1.31
N LYS A 122 -15.04 25.92 -0.01
CA LYS A 122 -15.71 24.96 -0.91
C LYS A 122 -15.40 23.51 -0.53
N LYS A 123 -14.15 23.20 -0.22
CA LYS A 123 -13.75 21.87 0.27
C LYS A 123 -14.49 21.51 1.55
N LYS A 124 -14.70 22.44 2.49
CA LYS A 124 -15.50 22.20 3.70
C LYS A 124 -16.99 22.05 3.42
N SER A 125 -17.57 22.82 2.49
CA SER A 125 -18.98 22.66 2.11
C SER A 125 -19.24 21.39 1.26
N ALA A 126 -18.19 20.85 0.57
CA ALA A 126 -18.21 19.51 -0.01
C ALA A 126 -18.09 18.39 1.05
N VAL A 127 -17.81 18.71 2.31
CA VAL A 127 -17.66 17.79 3.47
C VAL A 127 -19.01 17.31 4.06
N ASN A 128 -20.11 17.41 3.34
CA ASN A 128 -21.27 16.53 3.58
C ASN A 128 -21.13 15.15 2.91
N ILE A 129 -19.93 14.84 2.41
CA ILE A 129 -19.64 13.51 1.85
C ILE A 129 -19.23 12.61 3.01
N SER A 130 -19.92 11.51 3.22
CA SER A 130 -19.50 10.49 4.20
C SER A 130 -18.12 9.92 3.83
N PHE A 131 -17.38 9.44 4.84
CA PHE A 131 -16.10 8.76 4.57
C PHE A 131 -16.26 7.59 3.58
N SER A 132 -17.37 6.86 3.64
CA SER A 132 -17.65 5.76 2.72
C SER A 132 -17.75 6.24 1.26
N THR A 133 -18.44 7.35 1.01
CA THR A 133 -18.56 7.94 -0.34
C THR A 133 -17.21 8.46 -0.84
N PHE A 134 -16.47 9.16 0.03
CA PHE A 134 -15.10 9.61 -0.25
C PHE A 134 -14.19 8.42 -0.60
N ALA A 135 -14.17 7.38 0.24
CA ALA A 135 -13.31 6.21 0.07
C ALA A 135 -13.59 5.51 -1.26
N LYS A 136 -14.86 5.34 -1.64
CA LYS A 136 -15.24 4.78 -2.94
C LYS A 136 -14.68 5.61 -4.09
N SER A 137 -14.90 6.92 -4.08
CA SER A 137 -14.39 7.83 -5.11
C SER A 137 -12.86 7.84 -5.18
N ALA A 138 -12.18 7.83 -4.02
CA ALA A 138 -10.71 7.80 -3.95
C ALA A 138 -10.13 6.48 -4.50
N ILE A 139 -10.81 5.35 -4.30
CA ILE A 139 -10.41 4.06 -4.88
C ILE A 139 -10.59 4.09 -6.39
N ASP A 140 -11.76 4.51 -6.87
CA ASP A 140 -12.13 4.47 -8.30
C ASP A 140 -11.21 5.38 -9.14
N ASN A 141 -10.89 6.57 -8.62
CA ASN A 141 -10.04 7.55 -9.29
C ASN A 141 -8.53 7.33 -9.10
N SER A 142 -8.11 6.30 -8.35
CA SER A 142 -6.69 6.04 -8.13
C SER A 142 -6.03 5.35 -9.32
N ASP A 143 -4.72 5.59 -9.54
CA ASP A 143 -3.89 4.92 -10.55
C ASP A 143 -3.48 3.48 -10.16
N LYS A 144 -4.15 2.90 -9.15
CA LYS A 144 -3.83 1.56 -8.66
C LYS A 144 -4.30 0.48 -9.64
N LYS A 145 -3.56 -0.65 -9.69
CA LYS A 145 -3.97 -1.83 -10.46
C LYS A 145 -5.36 -2.30 -10.00
N GLN A 146 -6.18 -2.81 -10.93
CA GLN A 146 -7.56 -3.24 -10.68
C GLN A 146 -7.67 -4.19 -9.48
N SER A 147 -6.81 -5.21 -9.39
CA SER A 147 -6.79 -6.13 -8.25
C SER A 147 -6.54 -5.46 -6.88
N THR A 148 -5.85 -4.30 -6.87
CA THR A 148 -5.67 -3.51 -5.64
C THR A 148 -6.94 -2.72 -5.33
N LYS A 149 -7.60 -2.16 -6.35
CA LYS A 149 -8.91 -1.50 -6.20
C LYS A 149 -9.95 -2.48 -5.66
N ASP A 150 -10.05 -3.69 -6.23
CA ASP A 150 -10.98 -4.74 -5.78
C ASP A 150 -10.77 -5.12 -4.31
N ASN A 151 -9.50 -5.23 -3.89
CA ASN A 151 -9.17 -5.48 -2.49
C ASN A 151 -9.60 -4.32 -1.57
N LEU A 152 -9.42 -3.07 -1.99
CA LEU A 152 -9.85 -1.89 -1.23
C LEU A 152 -11.38 -1.82 -1.15
N HIS A 153 -12.09 -2.09 -2.26
CA HIS A 153 -13.56 -2.20 -2.30
C HIS A 153 -14.08 -3.30 -1.38
N SER A 154 -13.43 -4.48 -1.37
CA SER A 154 -13.77 -5.55 -0.43
C SER A 154 -13.66 -5.09 1.03
N THR A 155 -12.63 -4.31 1.38
CA THR A 155 -12.52 -3.76 2.73
C THR A 155 -13.56 -2.69 3.01
N LEU A 156 -13.87 -1.85 2.04
CA LEU A 156 -14.91 -0.83 2.16
C LEU A 156 -16.30 -1.47 2.36
N ALA A 157 -16.59 -2.58 1.68
CA ALA A 157 -17.83 -3.34 1.89
C ALA A 157 -17.93 -3.86 3.32
N VAL A 158 -16.86 -4.51 3.83
CA VAL A 158 -16.81 -5.00 5.22
C VAL A 158 -16.93 -3.86 6.24
N LEU A 159 -16.36 -2.69 5.94
CA LEU A 159 -16.46 -1.51 6.78
C LEU A 159 -17.89 -0.95 6.82
N ASN A 160 -18.57 -0.94 5.69
CA ASN A 160 -19.98 -0.50 5.58
C ASN A 160 -20.93 -1.49 6.27
N ASP A 161 -20.62 -2.81 6.25
CA ASP A 161 -21.36 -3.82 7.02
C ASP A 161 -21.23 -3.57 8.54
N PHE A 162 -20.03 -3.18 8.98
CA PHE A 162 -19.80 -2.84 10.39
C PHE A 162 -20.50 -1.55 10.79
N ARG A 163 -20.39 -0.50 9.98
CA ARG A 163 -21.01 0.80 10.23
C ARG A 163 -21.32 1.52 8.93
N SER A 164 -22.61 1.59 8.58
CA SER A 164 -23.08 2.34 7.42
C SER A 164 -23.01 3.85 7.68
N GLY A 165 -22.79 4.64 6.63
CA GLY A 165 -22.80 6.10 6.73
C GLY A 165 -21.65 6.68 7.57
N LEU A 166 -20.51 6.01 7.63
CA LEU A 166 -19.36 6.43 8.42
C LEU A 166 -18.84 7.80 8.01
N ASP A 167 -18.71 8.71 8.97
CA ASP A 167 -18.16 10.04 8.80
C ASP A 167 -16.67 10.10 9.20
N PHE A 168 -15.94 11.12 8.73
CA PHE A 168 -14.53 11.31 9.08
C PHE A 168 -14.30 11.49 10.60
N LYS A 169 -15.22 12.14 11.30
CA LYS A 169 -15.17 12.35 12.76
C LYS A 169 -15.32 11.07 13.57
N ASP A 170 -15.94 10.04 12.97
CA ASP A 170 -16.14 8.73 13.63
C ASP A 170 -14.86 7.89 13.64
N LEU A 171 -13.90 8.19 12.77
CA LEU A 171 -12.63 7.47 12.63
C LEU A 171 -11.69 7.77 13.80
N THR A 172 -12.00 7.23 14.95
CA THR A 172 -11.23 7.39 16.20
C THR A 172 -10.40 6.14 16.49
N TYR A 173 -9.50 6.21 17.49
CA TYR A 173 -8.81 5.03 18.01
C TYR A 173 -9.79 3.96 18.52
N THR A 174 -10.85 4.38 19.22
CA THR A 174 -11.90 3.48 19.71
C THR A 174 -12.57 2.76 18.54
N PHE A 175 -12.97 3.50 17.50
CA PHE A 175 -13.53 2.90 16.29
C PHE A 175 -12.63 1.81 15.69
N LEU A 176 -11.30 2.02 15.62
CA LEU A 176 -10.38 1.00 15.12
C LEU A 176 -10.38 -0.26 15.98
N ARG A 177 -10.50 -0.12 17.30
CA ARG A 177 -10.58 -1.23 18.25
C ARG A 177 -11.89 -2.01 18.08
N ASP A 178 -13.00 -1.29 17.94
CA ASP A 178 -14.32 -1.90 17.76
C ASP A 178 -14.40 -2.63 16.42
N PHE A 179 -13.84 -2.05 15.35
CA PHE A 179 -13.75 -2.69 14.04
C PHE A 179 -12.84 -3.93 14.07
N GLU A 180 -11.69 -3.88 14.77
CA GLU A 180 -10.85 -5.06 14.97
C GLU A 180 -11.62 -6.17 15.70
N GLN A 181 -12.37 -5.83 16.76
CA GLN A 181 -13.16 -6.76 17.52
C GLN A 181 -14.26 -7.41 16.67
N TYR A 182 -15.01 -6.60 15.91
CA TYR A 182 -16.00 -7.08 14.96
C TYR A 182 -15.43 -8.09 13.95
N LEU A 183 -14.23 -7.80 13.39
CA LEU A 183 -13.55 -8.72 12.48
C LEU A 183 -13.15 -10.04 13.17
N ARG A 184 -12.77 -10.01 14.45
CA ARG A 184 -12.47 -11.20 15.26
C ARG A 184 -13.73 -12.04 15.50
N GLU A 185 -14.83 -11.41 15.85
CA GLU A 185 -16.13 -12.07 16.07
C GLU A 185 -16.66 -12.74 14.80
N LYS A 186 -16.38 -12.16 13.62
CA LYS A 186 -16.62 -12.79 12.31
C LYS A 186 -15.67 -13.98 12.00
N GLY A 187 -14.77 -14.35 12.90
CA GLY A 187 -13.85 -15.47 12.73
C GLY A 187 -12.67 -15.19 11.79
N ASN A 188 -12.34 -13.93 11.49
CA ASN A 188 -11.22 -13.59 10.61
C ASN A 188 -9.87 -13.91 11.28
N ALA A 189 -8.97 -14.52 10.53
CA ALA A 189 -7.58 -14.73 10.95
C ALA A 189 -6.84 -13.38 11.14
N VAL A 190 -5.86 -13.36 12.05
CA VAL A 190 -5.07 -12.15 12.40
C VAL A 190 -4.51 -11.44 11.16
N ASN A 191 -3.99 -12.17 10.19
CA ASN A 191 -3.44 -11.58 8.96
C ASN A 191 -4.53 -11.02 8.02
N THR A 192 -5.77 -11.54 8.06
CA THR A 192 -6.92 -10.98 7.34
C THR A 192 -7.33 -9.66 7.98
N ILE A 193 -7.41 -9.62 9.31
CA ILE A 193 -7.66 -8.39 10.07
C ILE A 193 -6.58 -7.36 9.76
N ALA A 194 -5.30 -7.75 9.80
CA ALA A 194 -4.19 -6.88 9.45
C ALA A 194 -4.28 -6.33 8.01
N LYS A 195 -4.81 -7.11 7.06
CA LYS A 195 -5.07 -6.65 5.69
C LYS A 195 -6.11 -5.53 5.69
N HIS A 196 -7.27 -5.73 6.32
CA HIS A 196 -8.33 -4.73 6.38
C HIS A 196 -7.86 -3.44 7.07
N MET A 197 -7.16 -3.57 8.20
CA MET A 197 -6.62 -2.42 8.93
C MET A 197 -5.58 -1.61 8.13
N ARG A 198 -4.71 -2.27 7.34
CA ARG A 198 -3.76 -1.60 6.44
C ARG A 198 -4.47 -0.86 5.31
N GLN A 199 -5.51 -1.45 4.75
CA GLN A 199 -6.30 -0.85 3.69
C GLN A 199 -7.10 0.37 4.20
N LEU A 200 -7.73 0.26 5.37
CA LEU A 200 -8.37 1.40 6.03
C LEU A 200 -7.36 2.53 6.32
N ARG A 201 -6.16 2.19 6.81
CA ARG A 201 -5.08 3.17 7.01
C ARG A 201 -4.70 3.89 5.72
N THR A 202 -4.68 3.18 4.59
CA THR A 202 -4.39 3.80 3.28
C THR A 202 -5.46 4.82 2.91
N LEU A 203 -6.74 4.51 3.12
CA LEU A 203 -7.86 5.42 2.84
C LEU A 203 -7.89 6.62 3.78
N VAL A 204 -7.57 6.42 5.08
CA VAL A 204 -7.45 7.51 6.06
C VAL A 204 -6.30 8.46 5.70
N ASN A 205 -5.15 7.93 5.30
CA ASN A 205 -4.03 8.75 4.83
C ASN A 205 -4.41 9.56 3.60
N GLU A 206 -5.16 8.97 2.67
CA GLU A 206 -5.65 9.67 1.48
C GLU A 206 -6.63 10.80 1.86
N ALA A 207 -7.51 10.57 2.84
CA ALA A 207 -8.40 11.59 3.36
C ALA A 207 -7.64 12.78 3.99
N ILE A 208 -6.53 12.51 4.69
CA ILE A 208 -5.66 13.56 5.24
C ILE A 208 -4.95 14.32 4.11
N ASN A 209 -4.38 13.60 3.13
CA ASN A 209 -3.66 14.19 1.99
C ASN A 209 -4.57 15.12 1.17
N GLN A 210 -5.84 14.74 1.00
CA GLN A 210 -6.83 15.54 0.28
C GLN A 210 -7.51 16.62 1.15
N GLY A 211 -7.18 16.70 2.46
CA GLY A 211 -7.68 17.73 3.38
C GLY A 211 -9.10 17.50 3.90
N TYR A 212 -9.66 16.28 3.76
CA TYR A 212 -10.94 15.89 4.36
C TYR A 212 -10.83 15.61 5.87
N MET A 213 -9.63 15.27 6.34
CA MET A 213 -9.34 14.96 7.74
C MET A 213 -8.08 15.70 8.19
N HIS A 214 -8.08 16.22 9.42
CA HIS A 214 -6.90 16.89 9.98
C HIS A 214 -5.87 15.84 10.46
N ALA A 215 -4.57 16.12 10.27
CA ALA A 215 -3.49 15.19 10.67
C ALA A 215 -3.47 14.88 12.18
N ASP A 216 -3.92 15.82 13.03
CA ASP A 216 -4.00 15.62 14.47
C ASP A 216 -5.06 14.57 14.86
N ALA A 217 -6.09 14.41 14.03
CA ALA A 217 -7.16 13.42 14.21
C ALA A 217 -6.78 12.02 13.68
N TYR A 218 -5.50 11.78 13.30
CA TYR A 218 -5.06 10.51 12.74
C TYR A 218 -5.23 9.33 13.72
N PRO A 219 -6.15 8.39 13.49
CA PRO A 219 -6.51 7.38 14.48
C PRO A 219 -5.45 6.30 14.66
N PHE A 220 -4.59 6.07 13.66
CA PHE A 220 -3.56 5.04 13.69
C PHE A 220 -2.28 5.47 14.43
N ARG A 221 -2.20 6.68 15.01
CA ARG A 221 -1.00 7.16 15.73
C ARG A 221 -0.56 6.20 16.83
N LYS A 222 -1.50 5.71 17.63
CA LYS A 222 -1.26 4.76 18.74
C LYS A 222 -1.68 3.32 18.41
N TYR A 223 -2.35 3.10 17.27
CA TYR A 223 -2.84 1.77 16.90
C TYR A 223 -1.77 0.97 16.16
N LYS A 224 -1.38 -0.17 16.75
CA LYS A 224 -0.41 -1.10 16.15
C LYS A 224 -1.15 -2.24 15.47
N ILE A 225 -1.00 -2.38 14.15
CA ILE A 225 -1.58 -3.50 13.39
C ILE A 225 -0.80 -4.77 13.74
N LYS A 226 -1.48 -5.72 14.41
CA LYS A 226 -0.92 -7.03 14.75
C LYS A 226 -0.80 -7.89 13.49
N GLN A 227 0.28 -8.64 13.39
CA GLN A 227 0.52 -9.55 12.28
C GLN A 227 1.20 -10.81 12.80
N GLU A 228 0.79 -11.97 12.31
CA GLU A 228 1.42 -13.25 12.56
C GLU A 228 2.28 -13.67 11.37
N LYS A 229 3.34 -14.44 11.65
CA LYS A 229 4.18 -15.02 10.62
C LYS A 229 3.35 -16.06 9.83
N GLY A 230 3.21 -15.83 8.53
CA GLY A 230 2.50 -16.79 7.67
C GLY A 230 3.26 -18.12 7.59
N ARG A 231 2.54 -19.22 7.62
CA ARG A 231 3.10 -20.53 7.25
C ARG A 231 3.11 -20.64 5.74
N HIS A 232 4.25 -21.01 5.18
CA HIS A 232 4.42 -21.21 3.75
C HIS A 232 4.59 -22.71 3.49
N GLU A 233 3.52 -23.32 2.98
CA GLU A 233 3.57 -24.72 2.57
C GLU A 233 4.46 -24.88 1.34
N PHE A 234 5.22 -25.98 1.30
CA PHE A 234 6.01 -26.41 0.15
C PHE A 234 5.97 -27.93 0.08
N LEU A 235 6.25 -28.47 -1.10
CA LEU A 235 6.32 -29.92 -1.33
C LEU A 235 7.71 -30.44 -1.00
N THR A 236 7.74 -31.55 -0.26
CA THR A 236 8.99 -32.32 -0.09
C THR A 236 9.37 -33.02 -1.40
N PRO A 237 10.64 -33.47 -1.58
CA PRO A 237 11.02 -34.24 -2.75
C PRO A 237 10.13 -35.47 -3.00
N ASP A 238 9.73 -36.17 -1.93
CA ASP A 238 8.86 -37.34 -2.03
C ASP A 238 7.43 -36.99 -2.45
N GLU A 239 6.87 -35.90 -1.92
CA GLU A 239 5.56 -35.40 -2.34
C GLU A 239 5.57 -34.94 -3.80
N LEU A 240 6.66 -34.26 -4.23
CA LEU A 240 6.84 -33.85 -5.60
C LEU A 240 6.93 -35.05 -6.54
N LYS A 241 7.68 -36.09 -6.16
CA LYS A 241 7.78 -37.33 -6.91
C LYS A 241 6.44 -38.06 -7.08
N LYS A 242 5.59 -38.05 -6.02
CA LYS A 242 4.24 -38.62 -6.13
C LYS A 242 3.39 -37.88 -7.18
N LEU A 243 3.49 -36.56 -7.25
CA LEU A 243 2.79 -35.78 -8.28
C LEU A 243 3.36 -35.97 -9.67
N GLU A 244 4.66 -36.24 -9.81
CA GLU A 244 5.30 -36.59 -11.11
C GLU A 244 4.83 -37.92 -11.68
N THR A 245 4.53 -38.86 -10.78
CA THR A 245 4.23 -40.26 -11.16
C THR A 245 2.74 -40.58 -11.14
N VAL A 246 1.88 -39.65 -10.67
CA VAL A 246 0.44 -39.90 -10.64
C VAL A 246 -0.13 -40.01 -12.05
N GLU A 247 -0.90 -41.05 -12.25
CA GLU A 247 -1.67 -41.20 -13.48
C GLU A 247 -2.95 -40.36 -13.42
N VAL A 248 -3.19 -39.56 -14.44
CA VAL A 248 -4.34 -38.66 -14.56
C VAL A 248 -4.95 -38.91 -15.94
N GLU A 249 -6.18 -39.40 -15.98
CA GLU A 249 -6.91 -39.65 -17.20
C GLU A 249 -7.47 -38.39 -17.85
N GLU A 250 -7.93 -37.45 -17.01
CA GLU A 250 -8.53 -36.20 -17.48
C GLU A 250 -7.44 -35.24 -18.01
N GLU A 251 -7.48 -34.96 -19.31
CA GLU A 251 -6.51 -34.12 -20.01
C GLU A 251 -6.39 -32.72 -19.39
N SER A 252 -7.52 -32.11 -19.02
CA SER A 252 -7.52 -30.78 -18.38
C SER A 252 -6.76 -30.78 -17.04
N MET A 253 -6.93 -31.85 -16.26
CA MET A 253 -6.26 -32.00 -14.98
C MET A 253 -4.77 -32.33 -15.17
N ARG A 254 -4.43 -33.11 -16.21
CA ARG A 254 -3.04 -33.39 -16.60
C ARG A 254 -2.32 -32.12 -17.00
N HIS A 255 -2.97 -31.26 -17.79
CA HIS A 255 -2.41 -29.98 -18.18
C HIS A 255 -2.13 -29.09 -16.96
N VAL A 256 -3.07 -28.99 -16.01
CA VAL A 256 -2.86 -28.25 -14.76
C VAL A 256 -1.71 -28.83 -13.93
N LEU A 257 -1.58 -30.15 -13.86
CA LEU A 257 -0.48 -30.81 -13.16
C LEU A 257 0.86 -30.47 -13.81
N ASP A 258 0.97 -30.59 -15.13
CA ASP A 258 2.20 -30.30 -15.86
C ASP A 258 2.61 -28.81 -15.72
N ALA A 259 1.67 -27.88 -15.80
CA ALA A 259 1.91 -26.47 -15.56
C ALA A 259 2.37 -26.20 -14.10
N PHE A 260 1.77 -26.88 -13.14
CA PHE A 260 2.16 -26.78 -11.73
C PHE A 260 3.58 -27.33 -11.50
N LEU A 261 3.89 -28.52 -12.05
CA LEU A 261 5.23 -29.12 -11.96
C LEU A 261 6.28 -28.25 -12.66
N PHE A 262 5.97 -27.71 -13.84
CA PHE A 262 6.84 -26.75 -14.52
C PHE A 262 7.16 -25.55 -13.60
N CYS A 263 6.16 -25.03 -12.89
CA CYS A 263 6.38 -23.96 -11.93
C CYS A 263 7.10 -24.39 -10.64
N CYS A 264 7.02 -25.67 -10.26
CA CYS A 264 7.87 -26.22 -9.19
C CYS A 264 9.36 -26.22 -9.57
N TYR A 265 9.69 -26.28 -10.87
CA TYR A 265 11.07 -26.27 -11.36
C TYR A 265 11.55 -24.90 -11.83
N THR A 266 10.66 -23.95 -12.08
CA THR A 266 11.02 -22.63 -12.60
C THR A 266 10.72 -21.49 -11.62
N GLY A 267 9.86 -21.72 -10.64
CA GLY A 267 9.45 -20.73 -9.66
C GLY A 267 8.53 -19.63 -10.19
N LEU A 268 7.90 -19.80 -11.37
CA LEU A 268 7.00 -18.80 -11.94
C LEU A 268 5.77 -18.60 -11.06
N ARG A 269 5.24 -17.36 -11.09
CA ARG A 269 3.90 -17.10 -10.55
C ARG A 269 2.84 -17.53 -11.57
N TYR A 270 1.64 -17.82 -11.11
CA TYR A 270 0.50 -18.12 -11.98
C TYR A 270 0.33 -17.05 -13.09
N SER A 271 0.36 -15.76 -12.73
CA SER A 271 0.22 -14.67 -13.70
C SER A 271 1.38 -14.58 -14.70
N ASP A 272 2.59 -14.98 -14.29
CA ASP A 272 3.76 -14.98 -15.18
C ASP A 272 3.69 -16.19 -16.13
N PHE A 273 3.23 -17.35 -15.63
CA PHE A 273 3.04 -18.57 -16.43
C PHE A 273 1.98 -18.38 -17.51
N CYS A 274 0.79 -17.83 -17.16
CA CYS A 274 -0.31 -17.62 -18.12
C CYS A 274 0.00 -16.57 -19.21
N GLN A 275 1.14 -15.88 -19.13
CA GLN A 275 1.58 -14.91 -20.15
C GLN A 275 2.81 -15.39 -20.93
N LEU A 276 3.17 -16.66 -20.79
CA LEU A 276 4.28 -17.22 -21.56
C LEU A 276 3.91 -17.29 -23.04
N THR A 277 4.87 -16.88 -23.86
CA THR A 277 4.83 -16.96 -25.32
C THR A 277 6.10 -17.64 -25.84
N PRO A 278 6.14 -18.10 -27.08
CA PRO A 278 7.34 -18.69 -27.67
C PRO A 278 8.57 -17.79 -27.56
N GLU A 279 8.42 -16.47 -27.66
CA GLU A 279 9.49 -15.47 -27.60
C GLU A 279 10.19 -15.41 -26.24
N ASN A 280 9.53 -15.92 -25.19
CA ASN A 280 10.15 -16.03 -23.88
C ASN A 280 11.23 -17.12 -23.81
N PHE A 281 11.21 -18.07 -24.74
CA PHE A 281 12.17 -19.17 -24.78
C PHE A 281 13.31 -18.88 -25.77
N ILE A 282 14.41 -18.37 -25.23
CA ILE A 282 15.59 -17.98 -26.01
C ILE A 282 16.68 -19.05 -25.94
N ARG A 283 17.60 -19.03 -26.91
CA ARG A 283 18.80 -19.88 -26.88
C ARG A 283 20.06 -19.04 -26.64
N ILE A 284 20.82 -19.40 -25.61
CA ILE A 284 22.11 -18.79 -25.31
C ILE A 284 23.13 -19.92 -25.34
N ASN A 285 24.13 -19.83 -26.19
CA ASN A 285 25.14 -20.88 -26.43
C ASN A 285 24.51 -22.27 -26.68
N GLY A 286 23.45 -22.31 -27.50
CA GLY A 286 22.71 -23.53 -27.84
C GLY A 286 21.80 -24.07 -26.73
N LYS A 287 21.81 -23.52 -25.53
CA LYS A 287 21.00 -23.97 -24.41
C LYS A 287 19.72 -23.15 -24.26
N ARG A 288 18.59 -23.79 -23.88
CA ARG A 288 17.31 -23.10 -23.67
C ARG A 288 17.31 -22.34 -22.36
N TRP A 289 16.89 -21.06 -22.45
CA TRP A 289 16.66 -20.16 -21.35
C TRP A 289 15.22 -19.64 -21.41
N LEU A 290 14.64 -19.37 -20.25
CA LEU A 290 13.38 -18.65 -20.15
C LEU A 290 13.68 -17.20 -19.72
N TYR A 291 13.26 -16.26 -20.55
CA TYR A 291 13.42 -14.81 -20.33
C TYR A 291 12.06 -14.10 -20.39
N PHE A 292 11.72 -13.42 -19.32
CA PHE A 292 10.45 -12.66 -19.25
C PHE A 292 10.51 -11.54 -18.22
N LYS A 293 9.58 -10.60 -18.32
CA LYS A 293 9.37 -9.53 -17.34
C LYS A 293 8.19 -9.90 -16.45
N SER A 294 8.40 -10.00 -15.13
CA SER A 294 7.35 -10.39 -14.20
C SER A 294 6.19 -9.38 -14.17
N VAL A 295 4.97 -9.85 -14.35
CA VAL A 295 3.72 -9.06 -14.38
C VAL A 295 3.51 -8.27 -13.10
N LYS A 296 3.84 -8.89 -11.96
CA LYS A 296 3.61 -8.27 -10.64
C LYS A 296 4.66 -7.22 -10.26
N THR A 297 5.94 -7.50 -10.57
CA THR A 297 7.06 -6.70 -10.06
C THR A 297 7.77 -5.89 -11.13
N GLY A 298 7.54 -6.17 -12.42
CA GLY A 298 8.26 -5.56 -13.52
C GLY A 298 9.74 -5.96 -13.62
N VAL A 299 10.20 -6.90 -12.79
CA VAL A 299 11.59 -7.35 -12.77
C VAL A 299 11.83 -8.33 -13.93
N GLU A 300 12.92 -8.15 -14.63
CA GLU A 300 13.38 -9.10 -15.65
C GLU A 300 13.96 -10.35 -14.99
N ILE A 301 13.55 -11.49 -15.48
CA ILE A 301 13.94 -12.82 -14.98
C ILE A 301 14.55 -13.61 -16.12
N ARG A 302 15.69 -14.25 -15.84
CA ARG A 302 16.41 -15.12 -16.78
C ARG A 302 16.68 -16.45 -16.09
N LEU A 303 16.09 -17.52 -16.59
CA LEU A 303 16.19 -18.85 -16.02
C LEU A 303 16.93 -19.81 -16.97
N PRO A 304 18.07 -20.37 -16.58
CA PRO A 304 18.76 -21.38 -17.35
C PRO A 304 18.07 -22.74 -17.18
N LEU A 305 17.07 -23.06 -17.99
CA LEU A 305 16.23 -24.26 -17.83
C LEU A 305 17.03 -25.56 -17.81
N HIS A 306 18.15 -25.59 -18.52
CA HIS A 306 19.05 -26.75 -18.61
C HIS A 306 19.86 -27.00 -17.32
N LEU A 307 19.91 -26.05 -16.38
CA LEU A 307 20.62 -26.19 -15.10
C LEU A 307 19.69 -26.37 -13.92
N LEU A 308 18.41 -26.02 -14.07
CA LEU A 308 17.46 -26.13 -13.01
C LEU A 308 16.88 -27.55 -12.91
N PHE A 309 16.98 -28.16 -11.72
CA PHE A 309 16.38 -29.45 -11.40
C PHE A 309 16.58 -30.50 -12.47
N GLU A 310 17.82 -30.67 -12.92
CA GLU A 310 18.20 -31.71 -13.92
C GLU A 310 17.42 -31.59 -15.24
N SER A 311 17.07 -30.35 -15.64
CA SER A 311 16.31 -30.07 -16.86
C SER A 311 14.86 -30.57 -16.86
N ARG A 312 14.26 -30.90 -15.71
CA ARG A 312 12.88 -31.44 -15.63
C ARG A 312 11.83 -30.51 -16.26
N ALA A 313 12.02 -29.19 -16.13
CA ALA A 313 11.16 -28.24 -16.82
C ALA A 313 11.17 -28.38 -18.34
N LEU A 314 12.34 -28.75 -18.95
CA LEU A 314 12.43 -28.98 -20.38
C LEU A 314 11.67 -30.22 -20.79
N GLY A 315 11.76 -31.32 -20.01
CA GLY A 315 11.02 -32.55 -20.28
C GLY A 315 9.50 -32.38 -20.26
N ILE A 316 8.99 -31.44 -19.42
CA ILE A 316 7.58 -31.05 -19.45
C ILE A 316 7.30 -30.28 -20.73
N LEU A 317 8.11 -29.26 -21.03
CA LEU A 317 7.93 -28.38 -22.18
C LEU A 317 7.94 -29.12 -23.51
N ASP A 318 8.75 -30.16 -23.63
CA ASP A 318 8.87 -30.98 -24.86
C ASP A 318 7.56 -31.76 -25.17
N ARG A 319 6.65 -31.91 -24.20
CA ARG A 319 5.30 -32.49 -24.43
C ARG A 319 4.31 -31.51 -25.03
N TYR A 320 4.63 -30.19 -25.00
CA TYR A 320 3.76 -29.11 -25.45
C TYR A 320 4.43 -28.36 -26.61
N PRO A 321 4.14 -28.74 -27.87
CA PRO A 321 4.70 -28.04 -29.03
C PRO A 321 4.22 -26.60 -29.16
N ASP A 322 3.00 -26.30 -28.69
CA ASP A 322 2.46 -24.97 -28.66
C ASP A 322 2.51 -24.39 -27.22
N ILE A 323 3.33 -23.38 -27.05
CA ILE A 323 3.50 -22.67 -25.76
C ILE A 323 2.22 -21.91 -25.37
N GLY A 324 1.50 -21.37 -26.35
CA GLY A 324 0.24 -20.64 -26.09
C GLY A 324 -0.80 -21.56 -25.44
N SER A 325 -0.99 -22.75 -25.97
CA SER A 325 -1.87 -23.76 -25.40
C SER A 325 -1.38 -24.22 -24.02
N PHE A 326 -0.07 -24.41 -23.83
CA PHE A 326 0.49 -24.76 -22.53
C PHE A 326 0.26 -23.68 -21.47
N ALA A 327 0.38 -22.41 -21.83
CA ALA A 327 0.17 -21.28 -20.92
C ALA A 327 -1.32 -20.97 -20.62
N ALA A 328 -2.25 -21.52 -21.42
CA ALA A 328 -3.69 -21.28 -21.33
C ALA A 328 -4.32 -22.08 -20.18
N LEU A 329 -4.15 -21.63 -18.94
CA LEU A 329 -4.77 -22.26 -17.78
C LEU A 329 -6.16 -21.66 -17.47
N PRO A 330 -7.09 -22.47 -16.89
CA PRO A 330 -8.31 -21.95 -16.27
C PRO A 330 -8.01 -20.88 -15.21
N CYS A 331 -9.01 -20.18 -14.72
CA CYS A 331 -8.81 -19.19 -13.65
C CYS A 331 -8.15 -19.83 -12.42
N ASN A 332 -7.37 -19.03 -11.66
CA ASN A 332 -6.57 -19.54 -10.55
C ASN A 332 -7.39 -20.27 -9.46
N SER A 333 -8.67 -19.93 -9.30
CA SER A 333 -9.57 -20.63 -8.37
C SER A 333 -9.87 -22.07 -8.83
N GLU A 334 -10.11 -22.28 -10.13
CA GLU A 334 -10.35 -23.61 -10.70
C GLU A 334 -9.07 -24.45 -10.71
N VAL A 335 -7.95 -23.85 -11.10
CA VAL A 335 -6.63 -24.51 -10.98
C VAL A 335 -6.37 -24.98 -9.55
N ASN A 336 -6.62 -24.15 -8.56
CA ASN A 336 -6.45 -24.53 -7.15
C ASN A 336 -7.43 -25.61 -6.69
N LYS A 337 -8.61 -25.72 -7.29
CA LYS A 337 -9.57 -26.80 -7.03
C LYS A 337 -9.07 -28.14 -7.60
N GLN A 338 -8.54 -28.13 -8.82
CA GLN A 338 -7.94 -29.31 -9.45
C GLN A 338 -6.68 -29.77 -8.70
N LEU A 339 -5.80 -28.85 -8.29
CA LEU A 339 -4.63 -29.16 -7.46
C LEU A 339 -4.97 -29.81 -6.14
N ARG A 340 -6.09 -29.44 -5.51
CA ARG A 340 -6.58 -30.13 -4.29
C ARG A 340 -7.02 -31.56 -4.55
N LYS A 341 -7.67 -31.83 -5.69
CA LYS A 341 -8.03 -33.20 -6.11
C LYS A 341 -6.77 -34.03 -6.34
N LEU A 342 -5.78 -33.50 -7.07
CA LEU A 342 -4.49 -34.14 -7.31
C LEU A 342 -3.74 -34.46 -6.01
N ALA A 343 -3.72 -33.50 -5.06
CA ALA A 343 -3.13 -33.74 -3.74
C ALA A 343 -3.80 -34.89 -3.01
N GLY A 344 -5.14 -34.99 -3.08
CA GLY A 344 -5.91 -36.11 -2.52
C GLY A 344 -5.54 -37.46 -3.14
N LEU A 345 -5.44 -37.52 -4.47
CA LEU A 345 -5.04 -38.75 -5.18
C LEU A 345 -3.63 -39.21 -4.77
N CYS A 346 -2.71 -38.27 -4.52
CA CYS A 346 -1.35 -38.54 -4.07
C CYS A 346 -1.20 -38.77 -2.56
N GLY A 347 -2.28 -38.70 -1.77
CA GLY A 347 -2.24 -38.80 -0.31
C GLY A 347 -1.48 -37.64 0.36
N ILE A 348 -1.41 -36.46 -0.28
CA ILE A 348 -0.74 -35.28 0.25
C ILE A 348 -1.74 -34.51 1.12
N LYS A 349 -1.50 -34.44 2.43
CA LYS A 349 -2.38 -33.79 3.40
C LYS A 349 -2.28 -32.25 3.42
N LYS A 350 -1.23 -31.68 2.81
CA LYS A 350 -1.01 -30.24 2.75
C LYS A 350 -2.01 -29.57 1.80
N ARG A 351 -2.41 -28.33 2.14
CA ARG A 351 -3.22 -27.53 1.23
C ARG A 351 -2.38 -27.02 0.07
N ILE A 352 -2.45 -27.68 -1.08
CA ILE A 352 -1.76 -27.25 -2.28
C ILE A 352 -2.56 -26.15 -2.98
N THR A 353 -1.87 -25.07 -3.32
CA THR A 353 -2.32 -24.00 -4.22
C THR A 353 -1.25 -23.77 -5.28
N TYR A 354 -1.58 -23.09 -6.38
CA TYR A 354 -0.59 -22.84 -7.43
C TYR A 354 0.68 -22.13 -6.90
N HIS A 355 0.53 -21.26 -5.91
CA HIS A 355 1.66 -20.55 -5.31
C HIS A 355 2.61 -21.45 -4.51
N VAL A 356 2.16 -22.64 -4.09
CA VAL A 356 3.01 -23.66 -3.44
C VAL A 356 4.11 -24.13 -4.40
N SER A 357 3.89 -24.15 -5.70
CA SER A 357 4.94 -24.50 -6.69
C SER A 357 6.17 -23.60 -6.55
N ARG A 358 5.92 -22.30 -6.43
CA ARG A 358 7.00 -21.33 -6.27
C ARG A 358 7.70 -21.42 -4.89
N HIS A 359 6.95 -21.70 -3.83
CA HIS A 359 7.55 -21.99 -2.52
C HIS A 359 8.40 -23.25 -2.58
N THR A 360 7.93 -24.29 -3.27
CA THR A 360 8.66 -25.53 -3.49
C THR A 360 9.97 -25.28 -4.24
N CYS A 361 9.92 -24.58 -5.37
CA CYS A 361 11.10 -24.20 -6.13
C CYS A 361 12.14 -23.50 -5.25
N ALA A 362 11.70 -22.45 -4.54
CA ALA A 362 12.59 -21.66 -3.69
C ALA A 362 13.23 -22.49 -2.58
N THR A 363 12.41 -23.28 -1.87
CA THR A 363 12.89 -24.10 -0.75
C THR A 363 13.85 -25.18 -1.21
N LEU A 364 13.55 -25.86 -2.32
CA LEU A 364 14.41 -26.89 -2.87
C LEU A 364 15.75 -26.32 -3.37
N LEU A 365 15.77 -25.15 -4.03
CA LEU A 365 17.01 -24.48 -4.44
C LEU A 365 17.88 -24.10 -3.23
N VAL A 366 17.29 -23.52 -2.19
CA VAL A 366 18.01 -23.23 -0.94
C VAL A 366 18.51 -24.52 -0.29
N HIS A 367 17.70 -25.58 -0.28
CA HIS A 367 18.10 -26.88 0.23
C HIS A 367 19.24 -27.53 -0.57
N GLN A 368 19.31 -27.31 -1.88
CA GLN A 368 20.42 -27.74 -2.76
C GLN A 368 21.68 -26.89 -2.58
N GLY A 369 21.65 -25.83 -1.78
CA GLY A 369 22.81 -24.97 -1.48
C GLY A 369 22.97 -23.78 -2.42
N VAL A 370 21.94 -23.48 -3.24
CA VAL A 370 21.95 -22.26 -4.05
C VAL A 370 21.89 -21.04 -3.13
N ALA A 371 22.80 -20.07 -3.34
CA ALA A 371 22.85 -18.85 -2.54
C ALA A 371 21.50 -18.11 -2.57
N ILE A 372 21.07 -17.61 -1.42
CA ILE A 372 19.75 -16.93 -1.27
C ILE A 372 19.60 -15.73 -2.20
N THR A 373 20.68 -15.02 -2.49
CA THR A 373 20.72 -13.89 -3.43
C THR A 373 20.51 -14.35 -4.88
N THR A 374 20.99 -15.55 -5.23
CA THR A 374 20.74 -16.20 -6.54
C THR A 374 19.28 -16.62 -6.62
N VAL A 375 18.75 -17.28 -5.59
CA VAL A 375 17.32 -17.64 -5.51
C VAL A 375 16.42 -16.40 -5.59
N GLN A 376 16.80 -15.30 -4.93
CA GLN A 376 16.09 -14.01 -5.05
C GLN A 376 16.02 -13.55 -6.51
N LYS A 377 17.13 -13.56 -7.24
CA LYS A 377 17.18 -13.17 -8.66
C LYS A 377 16.36 -14.10 -9.54
N LEU A 378 16.49 -15.42 -9.38
CA LEU A 378 15.71 -16.41 -10.12
C LEU A 378 14.20 -16.23 -9.93
N LEU A 379 13.78 -15.91 -8.72
CA LEU A 379 12.38 -15.65 -8.41
C LEU A 379 11.91 -14.22 -8.76
N GLY A 380 12.79 -13.27 -9.06
CA GLY A 380 12.44 -11.86 -9.30
C GLY A 380 11.82 -11.19 -8.06
N HIS A 381 12.39 -11.43 -6.89
CA HIS A 381 12.01 -10.71 -5.67
C HIS A 381 12.78 -9.38 -5.59
N THR A 382 12.07 -8.29 -5.38
CA THR A 382 12.67 -6.95 -5.23
C THR A 382 13.43 -6.79 -3.92
N SER A 383 13.14 -7.62 -2.90
CA SER A 383 13.80 -7.59 -1.59
C SER A 383 14.25 -8.98 -1.17
N VAL A 384 15.47 -9.08 -0.64
CA VAL A 384 16.02 -10.32 -0.04
C VAL A 384 15.14 -10.81 1.10
N LYS A 385 14.55 -9.90 1.88
CA LYS A 385 13.65 -10.23 2.99
C LYS A 385 12.50 -11.15 2.57
N THR A 386 12.00 -10.99 1.32
CA THR A 386 10.96 -11.87 0.75
C THR A 386 11.48 -13.29 0.51
N THR A 387 12.77 -13.45 0.27
CA THR A 387 13.39 -14.76 0.01
C THR A 387 13.88 -15.40 1.31
N GLN A 388 14.18 -14.61 2.34
CA GLN A 388 14.63 -15.09 3.66
C GLN A 388 13.61 -16.03 4.35
N ILE A 389 12.33 -15.97 3.97
CA ILE A 389 11.32 -16.91 4.47
C ILE A 389 11.63 -18.37 4.14
N TYR A 390 12.40 -18.63 3.07
CA TYR A 390 12.84 -19.97 2.66
C TYR A 390 14.14 -20.41 3.34
N SER A 391 14.83 -19.51 4.02
CA SER A 391 16.05 -19.80 4.76
C SER A 391 15.80 -20.17 6.22
N GLU A 392 14.58 -20.54 6.58
CA GLU A 392 14.35 -21.21 7.88
C GLU A 392 15.18 -22.49 7.88
N VAL A 393 16.29 -22.40 8.60
CA VAL A 393 17.36 -23.36 8.59
C VAL A 393 16.84 -24.67 9.18
N LEU A 394 16.53 -25.61 8.30
CA LEU A 394 16.34 -26.98 8.72
C LEU A 394 17.66 -27.47 9.30
N SER A 395 17.63 -28.20 10.42
CA SER A 395 18.84 -28.76 11.06
C SER A 395 19.71 -29.53 10.08
N SER A 396 19.09 -30.16 9.06
CA SER A 396 19.77 -30.84 7.94
C SER A 396 20.61 -29.89 7.07
N THR A 397 20.16 -28.64 6.89
CA THR A 397 20.91 -27.63 6.11
C THR A 397 22.15 -27.18 6.86
N ILE A 398 22.04 -26.97 8.17
CA ILE A 398 23.20 -26.62 9.02
C ILE A 398 24.26 -27.73 8.91
N VAL A 399 23.86 -28.99 9.10
CA VAL A 399 24.78 -30.14 9.02
C VAL A 399 25.44 -30.22 7.65
N ARG A 400 24.68 -30.04 6.58
CA ARG A 400 25.21 -30.07 5.20
C ARG A 400 26.22 -28.95 4.96
N ASP A 401 25.89 -27.73 5.33
CA ASP A 401 26.73 -26.56 5.08
C ASP A 401 28.05 -26.65 5.87
N LEU A 402 27.99 -27.10 7.12
CA LEU A 402 29.19 -27.37 7.91
C LEU A 402 30.03 -28.51 7.32
N LYS A 403 29.39 -29.61 6.84
CA LYS A 403 30.11 -30.69 6.12
C LYS A 403 30.77 -30.18 4.83
N ASN A 404 30.13 -29.31 4.08
CA ASN A 404 30.69 -28.70 2.86
C ASN A 404 31.91 -27.82 3.19
N VAL A 405 31.86 -27.04 4.25
CA VAL A 405 33.02 -26.25 4.74
C VAL A 405 34.18 -27.19 5.11
N GLN A 406 33.89 -28.27 5.83
CA GLN A 406 34.93 -29.24 6.20
C GLN A 406 35.55 -29.93 4.96
N ARG A 407 34.73 -30.29 3.96
CA ARG A 407 35.20 -30.89 2.70
C ARG A 407 36.08 -29.92 1.91
N LYS A 408 35.70 -28.62 1.85
CA LYS A 408 36.54 -27.60 1.18
C LYS A 408 37.88 -27.42 1.91
N ARG A 409 37.89 -27.38 3.26
CA ARG A 409 39.11 -27.31 4.06
C ARG A 409 40.02 -28.51 3.84
N LYS A 410 39.49 -29.74 3.75
CA LYS A 410 40.26 -30.95 3.44
C LYS A 410 40.88 -30.90 2.02
N LYS A 411 40.13 -30.37 1.02
CA LYS A 411 40.67 -30.19 -0.34
C LYS A 411 41.81 -29.17 -0.41
N VAL A 412 41.68 -28.06 0.33
CA VAL A 412 42.75 -27.04 0.40
C VAL A 412 44.00 -27.56 1.11
N LYS A 413 43.87 -28.44 2.10
CA LYS A 413 45.04 -29.08 2.77
C LYS A 413 45.72 -30.14 1.90
N MET A 414 45.06 -30.66 0.83
CA MET A 414 45.67 -31.60 -0.10
C MET A 414 46.56 -30.94 -1.18
N PHE A 415 46.54 -29.60 -1.30
CA PHE A 415 47.50 -28.84 -2.09
C PHE A 415 48.41 -28.12 -1.13
N PRO A 416 49.67 -28.60 -0.93
CA PRO A 416 50.63 -27.89 -0.08
C PRO A 416 50.91 -26.51 -0.69
N ASP A 417 50.91 -25.54 0.18
CA ASP A 417 51.15 -24.11 -0.03
C ASP A 417 52.42 -23.93 -0.93
N LYS A 418 52.24 -23.58 -2.18
CA LYS A 418 53.27 -22.91 -2.95
C LYS A 418 53.28 -21.48 -2.50
N GLY A 419 54.22 -21.18 -1.60
CA GLY A 419 54.44 -19.94 -0.86
C GLY A 419 53.94 -18.68 -1.56
N LEU A 420 52.87 -18.10 -1.05
CA LEU A 420 52.62 -16.70 -1.13
C LEU A 420 53.51 -16.04 -0.06
N ARG A 421 54.62 -15.45 -0.52
CA ARG A 421 55.44 -14.62 0.37
C ARG A 421 54.65 -13.38 0.76
N THR A 422 54.68 -13.09 2.04
CA THR A 422 54.03 -11.91 2.68
C THR A 422 54.58 -10.56 2.23
N SER A 423 55.43 -10.53 1.16
CA SER A 423 56.07 -9.31 0.64
C SER A 423 55.24 -8.53 -0.37
N ASP A 424 54.09 -9.04 -0.85
CA ASP A 424 53.35 -8.41 -1.96
C ASP A 424 52.16 -7.52 -1.50
N PHE A 425 52.10 -7.23 -0.20
CA PHE A 425 51.03 -6.37 0.35
C PHE A 425 51.53 -5.06 1.01
N ILE A 426 52.80 -4.70 0.81
CA ILE A 426 53.31 -3.42 1.25
C ILE A 426 53.96 -2.74 0.04
N ASP A 427 53.16 -2.06 -0.75
CA ASP A 427 53.46 -0.81 -1.46
C ASP A 427 52.28 -0.45 -2.35
N ASN A 428 51.48 0.46 -1.87
CA ASN A 428 50.89 1.57 -2.62
C ASN A 428 50.08 2.42 -1.64
N ARG A 429 50.80 3.41 -1.10
CA ARG A 429 50.17 4.61 -0.59
C ARG A 429 49.85 5.55 -1.73
#